data_1fd0c639177c3e93507c43bcfee3c629
#
_entry.id   1fd0c639177c3e93507c43bcfee3c629
#
_cell.length_a   1.000
_cell.length_b   1.000
_cell.length_c   1.000
_cell.angle_alpha   90.00
_cell.angle_beta   90.00
_cell.angle_gamma   90.00
#
_symmetry.space_group_name_H-M   'P 1'
#
loop_
_entity.id
_entity.type
_entity.pdbx_description
1 polymer ?
#
loop_
_entity_poly.entity_id
_entity_poly.type
_entity_poly.pdbx_seq_one_letter_code
_entity_poly.pdbx_strand_id
1 'polypeptide(L)'
;CGEIILDAYSFIYLCFNDNHKALIRAGIKVFLTDETFDVISSWIKKVTDEEFLSIALSEESLIKTDANTISNCYASFINQLNNLLSHSRVIPPNIIDLPDFANEIRDILSPSVFSTLRLSIANDIPWLCLDSALRTIFVKQDDVKVIKLHDFLSFIGNYTDFESRKISMIQWSNFGLFTIYSYQDLIQLAKSNDSNDWILLTNLLNETPLGFNNYDQALVVLSAILKLTLCKYLNKNNLIKITLLANLIFACINKCMQSIYGKFREDRLATVIVEVIDSIRFSEDLFKIFCNFLGQYAVGNFLNIAYINERIEILMNDV
;
A
#
# COMPACT_ATOMS: atom_id res chain seq x y z
N CYS A 1 -2.67 -25.29 9.27
CA CYS A 1 -1.48 -24.41 9.20
C CYS A 1 -0.98 -24.45 7.77
N GLY A 2 -0.82 -23.30 7.15
CA GLY A 2 -0.28 -23.18 5.81
C GLY A 2 1.24 -23.28 5.78
N GLU A 3 1.79 -23.66 4.65
CA GLU A 3 3.22 -23.71 4.37
C GLU A 3 3.48 -22.84 3.14
N ILE A 4 4.65 -22.14 3.12
CA ILE A 4 5.01 -21.24 2.01
C ILE A 4 6.52 -21.21 1.83
N ILE A 5 6.96 -21.13 0.59
CA ILE A 5 8.35 -20.86 0.27
C ILE A 5 8.50 -19.39 -0.15
N LEU A 6 9.57 -18.76 0.29
CA LEU A 6 9.94 -17.39 -0.09
C LEU A 6 11.28 -17.41 -0.80
N ASP A 7 11.36 -16.69 -1.92
CA ASP A 7 12.62 -16.25 -2.51
C ASP A 7 13.14 -14.98 -1.81
N ALA A 8 14.32 -14.51 -2.15
CA ALA A 8 14.91 -13.33 -1.54
C ALA A 8 14.06 -12.06 -1.72
N TYR A 9 13.39 -11.91 -2.88
CA TYR A 9 12.55 -10.74 -3.15
C TYR A 9 11.29 -10.72 -2.32
N SER A 10 10.56 -11.84 -2.26
CA SER A 10 9.36 -11.98 -1.44
C SER A 10 9.65 -11.88 0.05
N PHE A 11 10.78 -12.42 0.49
CA PHE A 11 11.24 -12.29 1.87
C PHE A 11 11.48 -10.81 2.26
N ILE A 12 12.28 -10.09 1.45
CA ILE A 12 12.58 -8.67 1.66
C ILE A 12 11.29 -7.84 1.62
N TYR A 13 10.42 -8.08 0.64
CA TYR A 13 9.14 -7.40 0.50
C TYR A 13 8.28 -7.53 1.77
N LEU A 14 8.14 -8.73 2.31
CA LEU A 14 7.32 -8.96 3.51
C LEU A 14 7.89 -8.25 4.74
N CYS A 15 9.21 -8.21 4.89
CA CYS A 15 9.86 -7.47 5.96
C CYS A 15 9.68 -5.96 5.76
N PHE A 16 9.96 -5.45 4.56
CA PHE A 16 9.91 -4.03 4.26
C PHE A 16 8.51 -3.42 4.45
N ASN A 17 7.47 -4.20 4.16
CA ASN A 17 6.07 -3.82 4.37
C ASN A 17 5.52 -4.20 5.76
N ASP A 18 6.34 -4.65 6.68
CA ASP A 18 5.94 -5.15 8.02
C ASP A 18 4.92 -6.31 8.00
N ASN A 19 4.75 -6.97 6.86
CA ASN A 19 3.82 -8.07 6.68
C ASN A 19 4.31 -9.40 7.28
N HIS A 20 5.60 -9.52 7.58
CA HIS A 20 6.19 -10.71 8.22
C HIS A 20 5.55 -11.02 9.58
N LYS A 21 5.14 -10.00 10.35
CA LYS A 21 4.46 -10.18 11.65
C LYS A 21 3.10 -10.86 11.48
N ALA A 22 2.35 -10.47 10.46
CA ALA A 22 1.05 -11.08 10.16
C ALA A 22 1.21 -12.54 9.73
N LEU A 23 2.23 -12.84 8.95
CA LEU A 23 2.56 -14.20 8.53
C LEU A 23 2.87 -15.10 9.72
N ILE A 24 3.68 -14.62 10.68
CA ILE A 24 3.99 -15.33 11.93
C ILE A 24 2.73 -15.52 12.78
N ARG A 25 1.91 -14.46 12.97
CA ARG A 25 0.63 -14.55 13.71
C ARG A 25 -0.36 -15.52 13.09
N ALA A 26 -0.38 -15.65 11.77
CA ALA A 26 -1.20 -16.60 11.04
C ALA A 26 -0.72 -18.07 11.22
N GLY A 27 0.44 -18.28 11.83
CA GLY A 27 1.02 -19.61 12.02
C GLY A 27 1.49 -20.28 10.73
N ILE A 28 1.81 -19.47 9.71
CA ILE A 28 2.32 -19.98 8.44
C ILE A 28 3.78 -20.41 8.62
N LYS A 29 4.09 -21.63 8.21
CA LYS A 29 5.48 -22.11 8.19
C LYS A 29 6.18 -21.56 6.95
N VAL A 30 7.28 -20.87 7.16
CA VAL A 30 8.10 -20.30 6.10
C VAL A 30 9.29 -21.22 5.81
N PHE A 31 9.48 -21.52 4.55
CA PHE A 31 10.62 -22.27 4.07
C PHE A 31 11.49 -21.42 3.16
N LEU A 32 12.79 -21.61 3.28
CA LEU A 32 13.83 -20.96 2.46
C LEU A 32 14.73 -22.03 1.87
N THR A 33 15.36 -21.71 0.77
CA THR A 33 16.50 -22.47 0.25
C THR A 33 17.79 -21.94 0.87
N ASP A 34 18.87 -22.74 0.82
CA ASP A 34 20.21 -22.32 1.26
C ASP A 34 20.63 -21.03 0.54
N GLU A 35 20.41 -20.93 -0.79
CA GLU A 35 20.75 -19.74 -1.58
C GLU A 35 19.99 -18.48 -1.14
N THR A 36 18.70 -18.63 -0.80
CA THR A 36 17.90 -17.52 -0.29
C THR A 36 18.40 -17.08 1.10
N PHE A 37 18.65 -18.02 1.99
CA PHE A 37 19.19 -17.75 3.32
C PHE A 37 20.57 -17.07 3.23
N ASP A 38 21.45 -17.57 2.39
CA ASP A 38 22.81 -17.05 2.22
C ASP A 38 22.80 -15.62 1.65
N VAL A 39 21.95 -15.34 0.66
CA VAL A 39 21.80 -13.97 0.10
C VAL A 39 21.41 -12.99 1.19
N ILE A 40 20.40 -13.32 2.01
CA ILE A 40 19.88 -12.41 3.04
C ILE A 40 20.89 -12.27 4.20
N SER A 41 21.42 -13.40 4.69
CA SER A 41 22.36 -13.43 5.81
C SER A 41 23.67 -12.74 5.47
N SER A 42 24.20 -12.96 4.25
CA SER A 42 25.41 -12.31 3.77
C SER A 42 25.22 -10.80 3.63
N TRP A 43 24.05 -10.37 3.14
CA TRP A 43 23.73 -8.95 3.07
C TRP A 43 23.67 -8.31 4.45
N ILE A 44 22.94 -8.92 5.40
CA ILE A 44 22.89 -8.43 6.79
C ILE A 44 24.31 -8.33 7.38
N LYS A 45 25.09 -9.41 7.29
CA LYS A 45 26.46 -9.42 7.78
C LYS A 45 27.31 -8.31 7.17
N LYS A 46 27.22 -8.11 5.85
CA LYS A 46 27.98 -7.08 5.13
C LYS A 46 27.62 -5.67 5.60
N VAL A 47 26.32 -5.34 5.75
CA VAL A 47 25.90 -3.97 6.10
C VAL A 47 26.02 -3.66 7.58
N THR A 48 26.17 -4.68 8.44
CA THR A 48 26.41 -4.53 9.88
C THR A 48 27.90 -4.65 10.25
N ASP A 49 28.76 -4.92 9.29
CA ASP A 49 30.21 -4.92 9.49
C ASP A 49 30.70 -3.50 9.78
N GLU A 50 31.52 -3.33 10.82
CA GLU A 50 32.06 -2.02 11.22
C GLU A 50 32.88 -1.35 10.11
N GLU A 51 33.50 -2.14 9.24
CA GLU A 51 34.27 -1.65 8.09
C GLU A 51 33.40 -1.38 6.85
N PHE A 52 32.08 -1.59 6.93
CA PHE A 52 31.21 -1.36 5.79
C PHE A 52 31.24 0.09 5.33
N LEU A 53 31.56 0.26 4.06
CA LEU A 53 31.54 1.55 3.36
C LEU A 53 31.01 1.37 1.93
N SER A 54 29.97 2.11 1.61
CA SER A 54 29.47 2.25 0.24
C SER A 54 29.49 3.71 -0.18
N ILE A 55 29.93 3.96 -1.40
CA ILE A 55 29.95 5.29 -1.99
C ILE A 55 29.12 5.25 -3.27
N ALA A 56 28.09 6.07 -3.34
CA ALA A 56 27.27 6.25 -4.53
C ALA A 56 27.44 7.68 -5.07
N LEU A 57 27.46 7.80 -6.39
CA LEU A 57 27.45 9.10 -7.06
C LEU A 57 25.99 9.49 -7.33
N SER A 58 25.56 10.63 -6.81
CA SER A 58 24.33 11.29 -7.26
C SER A 58 24.68 12.41 -8.24
N GLU A 59 23.70 13.00 -8.91
CA GLU A 59 23.91 14.04 -9.92
C GLU A 59 24.74 15.24 -9.41
N GLU A 60 24.70 15.52 -8.11
CA GLU A 60 25.37 16.70 -7.52
C GLU A 60 26.34 16.38 -6.36
N SER A 61 26.38 15.13 -5.87
CA SER A 61 27.16 14.81 -4.67
C SER A 61 27.55 13.35 -4.55
N LEU A 62 28.61 13.08 -3.79
CA LEU A 62 28.99 11.76 -3.34
C LEU A 62 28.21 11.42 -2.06
N ILE A 63 27.40 10.37 -2.13
CA ILE A 63 26.68 9.83 -0.96
C ILE A 63 27.54 8.74 -0.36
N LYS A 64 28.01 8.97 0.86
CA LYS A 64 28.73 7.99 1.67
C LYS A 64 27.72 7.29 2.61
N THR A 65 27.70 5.96 2.57
CA THR A 65 26.92 5.14 3.50
C THR A 65 27.86 4.19 4.23
N ASP A 66 27.96 4.32 5.53
CA ASP A 66 28.78 3.47 6.40
C ASP A 66 27.92 2.68 7.39
N ALA A 67 28.54 1.80 8.18
CA ALA A 67 27.87 0.95 9.17
C ALA A 67 27.03 1.77 10.17
N ASN A 68 27.49 2.94 10.59
CA ASN A 68 26.74 3.81 11.50
C ASN A 68 25.48 4.36 10.82
N THR A 69 25.57 4.76 9.57
CA THR A 69 24.43 5.22 8.78
C THR A 69 23.39 4.11 8.64
N ILE A 70 23.84 2.88 8.30
CA ILE A 70 22.96 1.71 8.21
C ILE A 70 22.33 1.41 9.56
N SER A 71 23.10 1.37 10.63
CA SER A 71 22.60 1.11 11.98
C SER A 71 21.54 2.12 12.41
N ASN A 72 21.72 3.40 12.10
CA ASN A 72 20.78 4.46 12.50
C ASN A 72 19.53 4.48 11.64
N CYS A 73 19.66 4.26 10.32
CA CYS A 73 18.54 4.42 9.37
C CYS A 73 17.76 3.12 9.13
N TYR A 74 18.42 1.97 9.22
CA TYR A 74 17.87 0.68 8.81
C TYR A 74 17.83 -0.38 9.91
N ALA A 75 18.15 -0.05 11.17
CA ALA A 75 18.13 -0.99 12.29
C ALA A 75 16.79 -1.74 12.42
N SER A 76 15.68 -1.04 12.26
CA SER A 76 14.35 -1.63 12.31
C SER A 76 14.16 -2.69 11.22
N PHE A 77 14.58 -2.37 9.99
CA PHE A 77 14.48 -3.30 8.86
C PHE A 77 15.38 -4.53 9.03
N ILE A 78 16.62 -4.34 9.50
CA ILE A 78 17.54 -5.45 9.81
C ILE A 78 16.94 -6.36 10.89
N ASN A 79 16.32 -5.78 11.93
CA ASN A 79 15.64 -6.56 12.96
C ASN A 79 14.44 -7.34 12.41
N GLN A 80 13.70 -6.79 11.47
CA GLN A 80 12.58 -7.47 10.79
C GLN A 80 13.09 -8.66 9.96
N LEU A 81 14.21 -8.50 9.22
CA LEU A 81 14.85 -9.58 8.48
C LEU A 81 15.30 -10.70 9.40
N ASN A 82 16.01 -10.36 10.49
CA ASN A 82 16.46 -11.35 11.49
C ASN A 82 15.29 -12.07 12.16
N ASN A 83 14.21 -11.35 12.45
CA ASN A 83 13.00 -11.93 13.02
C ASN A 83 12.40 -12.98 12.07
N LEU A 84 12.20 -12.64 10.81
CA LEU A 84 11.62 -13.58 9.84
C LEU A 84 12.59 -14.76 9.58
N LEU A 85 13.92 -14.53 9.51
CA LEU A 85 14.90 -15.59 9.39
C LEU A 85 14.79 -16.59 10.55
N SER A 86 14.65 -16.12 11.79
CA SER A 86 14.52 -16.98 12.97
C SER A 86 13.24 -17.81 13.00
N HIS A 87 12.20 -17.38 12.28
CA HIS A 87 10.93 -18.10 12.12
C HIS A 87 10.86 -18.95 10.84
N SER A 88 11.90 -18.89 10.01
CA SER A 88 12.00 -19.65 8.78
C SER A 88 12.79 -20.94 8.97
N ARG A 89 12.51 -21.92 8.12
CA ARG A 89 13.27 -23.19 8.06
C ARG A 89 13.97 -23.28 6.72
N VAL A 90 15.26 -23.49 6.76
CA VAL A 90 16.04 -23.79 5.57
C VAL A 90 15.88 -25.28 5.24
N ILE A 91 15.50 -25.57 4.00
CA ILE A 91 15.31 -26.94 3.54
C ILE A 91 16.08 -27.09 2.21
N PRO A 92 16.97 -28.09 2.13
CA PRO A 92 17.60 -28.41 0.84
C PRO A 92 16.54 -28.96 -0.11
N PRO A 93 16.57 -28.62 -1.41
CA PRO A 93 15.68 -29.20 -2.38
C PRO A 93 15.99 -30.70 -2.54
N ASN A 94 14.95 -31.53 -2.51
CA ASN A 94 15.08 -32.95 -2.81
C ASN A 94 15.69 -33.11 -4.23
N ILE A 95 16.42 -34.17 -4.43
CA ILE A 95 16.94 -34.53 -5.76
C ILE A 95 15.77 -35.11 -6.55
N ILE A 96 15.32 -34.37 -7.53
CA ILE A 96 14.27 -34.80 -8.45
C ILE A 96 14.69 -34.46 -9.90
N ASP A 97 14.13 -35.20 -10.83
CA ASP A 97 14.19 -34.80 -12.24
C ASP A 97 13.27 -33.59 -12.43
N LEU A 98 13.83 -32.46 -12.80
CA LEU A 98 13.06 -31.25 -13.05
C LEU A 98 12.35 -31.33 -14.39
N PRO A 99 11.14 -30.79 -14.51
CA PRO A 99 10.48 -30.64 -15.80
C PRO A 99 11.33 -29.83 -16.79
N ASP A 100 11.19 -30.13 -18.09
CA ASP A 100 11.99 -29.50 -19.14
C ASP A 100 11.96 -27.99 -19.10
N PHE A 101 10.77 -27.40 -18.88
CA PHE A 101 10.64 -25.95 -18.79
C PHE A 101 11.51 -25.34 -17.66
N ALA A 102 11.66 -26.02 -16.54
CA ALA A 102 12.49 -25.53 -15.42
C ALA A 102 13.99 -25.55 -15.78
N ASN A 103 14.40 -26.56 -16.54
CA ASN A 103 15.78 -26.62 -17.05
C ASN A 103 16.07 -25.52 -18.07
N GLU A 104 15.11 -25.21 -18.96
CA GLU A 104 15.24 -24.18 -19.99
C GLU A 104 15.42 -22.76 -19.40
N ILE A 105 14.75 -22.47 -18.28
CA ILE A 105 14.82 -21.13 -17.65
C ILE A 105 15.93 -21.01 -16.60
N ARG A 106 16.68 -22.06 -16.32
CA ARG A 106 17.69 -22.11 -15.27
C ARG A 106 18.67 -20.96 -15.34
N ASP A 107 19.22 -20.69 -16.53
CA ASP A 107 20.27 -19.70 -16.73
C ASP A 107 19.73 -18.25 -16.77
N ILE A 108 18.41 -18.09 -16.82
CA ILE A 108 17.74 -16.80 -16.85
C ILE A 108 17.41 -16.33 -15.42
N LEU A 109 17.19 -17.27 -14.51
CA LEU A 109 16.77 -16.98 -13.13
C LEU A 109 18.00 -16.76 -12.23
N SER A 110 17.82 -15.87 -11.23
CA SER A 110 18.83 -15.79 -10.16
C SER A 110 18.91 -17.10 -9.36
N PRO A 111 20.06 -17.42 -8.76
CA PRO A 111 20.21 -18.67 -7.98
C PRO A 111 19.14 -18.85 -6.91
N SER A 112 18.78 -17.80 -6.15
CA SER A 112 17.73 -17.83 -5.13
C SER A 112 16.34 -18.14 -5.72
N VAL A 113 16.00 -17.56 -6.88
CA VAL A 113 14.70 -17.80 -7.53
C VAL A 113 14.64 -19.21 -8.11
N PHE A 114 15.72 -19.67 -8.76
CA PHE A 114 15.77 -21.02 -9.32
C PHE A 114 15.72 -22.11 -8.24
N SER A 115 16.45 -21.96 -7.14
CA SER A 115 16.42 -22.92 -6.03
C SER A 115 15.06 -22.94 -5.35
N THR A 116 14.37 -21.78 -5.25
CA THR A 116 13.00 -21.68 -4.75
C THR A 116 12.01 -22.42 -5.65
N LEU A 117 12.12 -22.29 -6.97
CA LEU A 117 11.35 -23.05 -7.95
C LEU A 117 11.54 -24.58 -7.74
N ARG A 118 12.81 -25.02 -7.66
CA ARG A 118 13.15 -26.43 -7.43
C ARG A 118 12.54 -26.95 -6.14
N LEU A 119 12.64 -26.17 -5.04
CA LEU A 119 12.07 -26.54 -3.75
C LEU A 119 10.54 -26.66 -3.81
N SER A 120 9.87 -25.74 -4.52
CA SER A 120 8.44 -25.75 -4.71
C SER A 120 7.97 -27.01 -5.43
N ILE A 121 8.65 -27.38 -6.53
CA ILE A 121 8.34 -28.57 -7.30
C ILE A 121 8.63 -29.84 -6.46
N ALA A 122 9.82 -29.90 -5.84
CA ALA A 122 10.29 -31.09 -5.12
C ALA A 122 9.44 -31.46 -3.89
N ASN A 123 8.88 -30.47 -3.21
CA ASN A 123 8.16 -30.66 -1.96
C ASN A 123 6.66 -30.33 -2.05
N ASP A 124 6.18 -29.96 -3.23
CA ASP A 124 4.78 -29.57 -3.46
C ASP A 124 4.30 -28.43 -2.54
N ILE A 125 5.21 -27.52 -2.16
CA ILE A 125 4.93 -26.38 -1.29
C ILE A 125 4.73 -25.13 -2.13
N PRO A 126 3.68 -24.32 -1.86
CA PRO A 126 3.40 -23.13 -2.65
C PRO A 126 4.47 -22.03 -2.45
N TRP A 127 4.84 -21.37 -3.53
CA TRP A 127 5.80 -20.27 -3.56
C TRP A 127 5.10 -18.92 -3.71
N LEU A 128 5.43 -17.94 -2.87
CA LEU A 128 5.01 -16.54 -3.06
C LEU A 128 5.93 -15.88 -4.08
N CYS A 129 5.48 -15.81 -5.32
CA CYS A 129 6.20 -15.17 -6.41
C CYS A 129 5.70 -13.74 -6.64
N LEU A 130 6.56 -12.74 -6.42
CA LEU A 130 6.23 -11.33 -6.65
C LEU A 130 6.28 -10.96 -8.13
N ASP A 131 7.16 -11.58 -8.90
CA ASP A 131 7.31 -11.30 -10.33
C ASP A 131 6.10 -11.77 -11.11
N SER A 132 5.40 -10.81 -11.73
CA SER A 132 4.18 -11.08 -12.49
C SER A 132 4.45 -11.85 -13.79
N ALA A 133 5.63 -11.66 -14.40
CA ALA A 133 6.03 -12.34 -15.63
C ALA A 133 6.32 -13.81 -15.33
N LEU A 134 7.15 -14.09 -14.32
CA LEU A 134 7.44 -15.44 -13.86
C LEU A 134 6.16 -16.17 -13.44
N ARG A 135 5.32 -15.49 -12.66
CA ARG A 135 4.02 -16.06 -12.25
C ARG A 135 3.14 -16.44 -13.42
N THR A 136 3.10 -15.63 -14.49
CA THR A 136 2.31 -15.92 -15.69
C THR A 136 2.82 -17.17 -16.41
N ILE A 137 4.13 -17.41 -16.37
CA ILE A 137 4.76 -18.62 -16.90
C ILE A 137 4.36 -19.83 -16.04
N PHE A 138 4.54 -19.73 -14.73
CA PHE A 138 4.38 -20.86 -13.81
C PHE A 138 2.92 -21.26 -13.56
N VAL A 139 1.97 -20.32 -13.60
CA VAL A 139 0.52 -20.65 -13.45
C VAL A 139 0.04 -21.63 -14.54
N LYS A 140 0.76 -21.73 -15.66
CA LYS A 140 0.44 -22.68 -16.74
C LYS A 140 1.08 -24.06 -16.55
N GLN A 141 1.88 -24.23 -15.51
CA GLN A 141 2.60 -25.47 -15.20
C GLN A 141 1.95 -26.13 -13.99
N ASP A 142 1.42 -27.32 -14.16
CA ASP A 142 0.72 -28.05 -13.08
C ASP A 142 1.65 -28.44 -11.92
N ASP A 143 2.96 -28.52 -12.19
CA ASP A 143 3.97 -28.92 -11.21
C ASP A 143 4.40 -27.78 -10.27
N VAL A 144 3.97 -26.53 -10.51
CA VAL A 144 4.40 -25.37 -9.71
C VAL A 144 3.22 -24.69 -9.02
N LYS A 145 3.20 -24.72 -7.71
CA LYS A 145 2.21 -24.00 -6.91
C LYS A 145 2.65 -22.58 -6.63
N VAL A 146 2.08 -21.60 -7.32
CA VAL A 146 2.38 -20.18 -7.13
C VAL A 146 1.23 -19.46 -6.47
N ILE A 147 1.52 -18.73 -5.38
CA ILE A 147 0.55 -17.86 -4.71
C ILE A 147 0.64 -16.46 -5.32
N LYS A 148 -0.52 -15.90 -5.68
CA LYS A 148 -0.62 -14.51 -6.11
C LYS A 148 -0.47 -13.59 -4.90
N LEU A 149 0.31 -12.50 -5.05
CA LEU A 149 0.53 -11.53 -3.98
C LEU A 149 -0.80 -10.98 -3.42
N HIS A 150 -1.76 -10.64 -4.29
CA HIS A 150 -3.07 -10.14 -3.87
C HIS A 150 -3.80 -11.12 -2.94
N ASP A 151 -3.86 -12.41 -3.33
CA ASP A 151 -4.58 -13.44 -2.56
C ASP A 151 -3.89 -13.69 -1.23
N PHE A 152 -2.55 -13.68 -1.24
CA PHE A 152 -1.74 -13.81 -0.03
C PHE A 152 -1.96 -12.64 0.93
N LEU A 153 -1.87 -11.40 0.45
CA LEU A 153 -2.08 -10.21 1.28
C LEU A 153 -3.52 -10.12 1.80
N SER A 154 -4.50 -10.50 1.00
CA SER A 154 -5.90 -10.60 1.44
C SER A 154 -6.07 -11.59 2.59
N PHE A 155 -5.37 -12.72 2.55
CA PHE A 155 -5.39 -13.72 3.61
C PHE A 155 -4.71 -13.21 4.88
N ILE A 156 -3.46 -12.73 4.80
CA ILE A 156 -2.72 -12.26 5.98
C ILE A 156 -3.26 -10.95 6.55
N GLY A 157 -4.04 -10.19 5.77
CA GLY A 157 -4.69 -8.95 6.20
C GLY A 157 -5.55 -9.12 7.46
N ASN A 158 -6.14 -10.30 7.65
CA ASN A 158 -6.89 -10.65 8.86
C ASN A 158 -6.02 -10.73 10.14
N TYR A 159 -4.72 -10.86 9.99
CA TYR A 159 -3.74 -10.97 11.07
C TYR A 159 -2.87 -9.71 11.22
N THR A 160 -3.12 -8.69 10.39
CA THR A 160 -2.37 -7.43 10.35
C THR A 160 -3.09 -6.37 11.18
N ASP A 161 -2.38 -5.70 12.08
CA ASP A 161 -2.90 -4.53 12.79
C ASP A 161 -2.80 -3.26 11.92
N PHE A 162 -3.46 -2.19 12.37
CA PHE A 162 -3.49 -0.93 11.63
C PHE A 162 -2.10 -0.32 11.44
N GLU A 163 -1.24 -0.38 12.44
CA GLU A 163 0.11 0.20 12.36
C GLU A 163 0.97 -0.49 11.30
N SER A 164 0.92 -1.82 11.23
CA SER A 164 1.61 -2.58 10.18
C SER A 164 1.02 -2.29 8.78
N ARG A 165 -0.30 -2.16 8.66
CA ARG A 165 -0.91 -1.75 7.38
C ARG A 165 -0.54 -0.31 7.00
N LYS A 166 -0.44 0.59 7.97
CA LYS A 166 0.01 1.97 7.76
C LYS A 166 1.45 2.01 7.21
N ILE A 167 2.36 1.19 7.75
CA ILE A 167 3.70 1.04 7.19
C ILE A 167 3.63 0.60 5.72
N SER A 168 2.85 -0.42 5.42
CA SER A 168 2.66 -0.89 4.04
C SER A 168 2.10 0.21 3.11
N MET A 169 1.15 1.01 3.59
CA MET A 169 0.60 2.15 2.83
C MET A 169 1.65 3.24 2.58
N ILE A 170 2.54 3.51 3.56
CA ILE A 170 3.67 4.43 3.40
C ILE A 170 4.65 3.91 2.34
N GLN A 171 4.96 2.61 2.36
CA GLN A 171 5.84 2.00 1.36
C GLN A 171 5.22 2.03 -0.05
N TRP A 172 3.91 1.87 -0.16
CA TRP A 172 3.23 2.09 -1.44
C TRP A 172 3.38 3.54 -1.91
N SER A 173 3.03 4.51 -1.06
CA SER A 173 3.09 5.93 -1.41
C SER A 173 4.49 6.37 -1.82
N ASN A 174 5.54 5.83 -1.18
CA ASN A 174 6.92 6.26 -1.43
C ASN A 174 7.60 5.49 -2.57
N PHE A 175 7.28 4.22 -2.75
CA PHE A 175 8.04 3.32 -3.62
C PHE A 175 7.16 2.52 -4.60
N GLY A 176 5.85 2.73 -4.60
CA GLY A 176 4.92 1.99 -5.45
C GLY A 176 4.79 0.51 -5.10
N LEU A 177 5.20 0.09 -3.90
CA LEU A 177 5.11 -1.30 -3.46
C LEU A 177 3.68 -1.67 -3.18
N PHE A 178 3.16 -2.65 -3.93
CA PHE A 178 1.76 -3.05 -3.85
C PHE A 178 1.37 -3.45 -2.42
N THR A 179 0.24 -2.93 -1.94
CA THR A 179 -0.35 -3.31 -0.65
C THR A 179 -1.87 -3.39 -0.75
N ILE A 180 -2.50 -3.95 0.27
CA ILE A 180 -3.95 -3.96 0.43
C ILE A 180 -4.29 -3.19 1.70
N TYR A 181 -5.25 -2.30 1.58
CA TYR A 181 -5.83 -1.56 2.68
C TYR A 181 -7.35 -1.48 2.52
N SER A 182 -8.04 -1.27 3.63
CA SER A 182 -9.49 -1.19 3.68
C SER A 182 -9.97 0.26 3.71
N TYR A 183 -11.25 0.48 3.42
CA TYR A 183 -11.88 1.79 3.64
C TYR A 183 -11.81 2.23 5.10
N GLN A 184 -11.80 1.29 6.04
CA GLN A 184 -11.64 1.59 7.46
C GLN A 184 -10.26 2.17 7.77
N ASP A 185 -9.21 1.73 7.06
CA ASP A 185 -7.87 2.28 7.21
C ASP A 185 -7.83 3.75 6.75
N LEU A 186 -8.47 4.08 5.63
CA LEU A 186 -8.60 5.46 5.17
C LEU A 186 -9.37 6.34 6.18
N ILE A 187 -10.45 5.81 6.77
CA ILE A 187 -11.21 6.50 7.82
C ILE A 187 -10.36 6.68 9.10
N GLN A 188 -9.52 5.72 9.45
CA GLN A 188 -8.60 5.86 10.59
C GLN A 188 -7.54 6.94 10.34
N LEU A 189 -6.96 7.00 9.14
CA LEU A 189 -6.07 8.10 8.75
C LEU A 189 -6.78 9.47 8.83
N ALA A 190 -8.03 9.55 8.36
CA ALA A 190 -8.83 10.78 8.44
C ALA A 190 -9.12 11.23 9.88
N LYS A 191 -9.23 10.28 10.82
CA LYS A 191 -9.44 10.56 12.25
C LYS A 191 -8.17 10.96 12.98
N SER A 192 -6.99 10.78 12.40
CA SER A 192 -5.72 11.09 13.03
C SER A 192 -5.55 12.60 13.27
N ASN A 193 -4.78 12.93 14.30
CA ASN A 193 -4.32 14.30 14.55
C ASN A 193 -2.94 14.57 13.94
N ASP A 194 -2.30 13.55 13.36
CA ASP A 194 -0.99 13.67 12.71
C ASP A 194 -1.15 14.17 11.27
N SER A 195 -0.44 15.25 10.96
CA SER A 195 -0.42 15.80 9.60
C SER A 195 0.17 14.83 8.56
N ASN A 196 1.09 13.95 8.98
CA ASN A 196 1.66 12.94 8.10
C ASN A 196 0.62 11.90 7.66
N ASP A 197 -0.33 11.57 8.53
CA ASP A 197 -1.43 10.66 8.19
C ASP A 197 -2.38 11.29 7.15
N TRP A 198 -2.58 12.59 7.20
CA TRP A 198 -3.38 13.28 6.19
C TRP A 198 -2.63 13.44 4.86
N ILE A 199 -1.31 13.61 4.89
CA ILE A 199 -0.48 13.55 3.68
C ILE A 199 -0.57 12.17 3.05
N LEU A 200 -0.38 11.12 3.84
CA LEU A 200 -0.52 9.74 3.39
C LEU A 200 -1.90 9.47 2.79
N LEU A 201 -2.96 9.87 3.48
CA LEU A 201 -4.34 9.73 2.98
C LEU A 201 -4.53 10.45 1.64
N THR A 202 -4.02 11.66 1.51
CA THR A 202 -4.08 12.45 0.26
C THR A 202 -3.37 11.73 -0.89
N ASN A 203 -2.16 11.19 -0.64
CA ASN A 203 -1.41 10.45 -1.63
C ASN A 203 -2.13 9.17 -2.05
N LEU A 204 -2.65 8.41 -1.09
CA LEU A 204 -3.42 7.19 -1.39
C LEU A 204 -4.67 7.48 -2.23
N LEU A 205 -5.37 8.57 -1.94
CA LEU A 205 -6.53 8.98 -2.74
C LEU A 205 -6.16 9.40 -4.17
N ASN A 206 -5.03 10.05 -4.35
CA ASN A 206 -4.59 10.51 -5.68
C ASN A 206 -4.00 9.38 -6.53
N GLU A 207 -3.19 8.51 -5.95
CA GLU A 207 -2.33 7.59 -6.70
C GLU A 207 -2.96 6.21 -6.91
N THR A 208 -3.85 5.78 -5.99
CA THR A 208 -4.39 4.42 -6.10
C THR A 208 -5.70 4.37 -6.86
N PRO A 209 -5.89 3.38 -7.75
CA PRO A 209 -7.21 3.06 -8.24
C PRO A 209 -8.00 2.43 -7.09
N LEU A 210 -8.70 3.23 -6.31
CA LEU A 210 -9.66 2.70 -5.35
C LEU A 210 -10.76 1.98 -6.13
N GLY A 211 -10.81 0.67 -5.96
CA GLY A 211 -11.82 -0.17 -6.61
C GLY A 211 -13.19 -0.02 -5.97
N PHE A 212 -13.79 1.15 -6.07
CA PHE A 212 -15.20 1.29 -5.72
C PHE A 212 -16.05 0.52 -6.71
N ASN A 213 -16.90 -0.37 -6.20
CA ASN A 213 -17.78 -1.16 -7.04
C ASN A 213 -18.87 -0.33 -7.70
N ASN A 214 -19.28 0.75 -7.04
CA ASN A 214 -20.27 1.70 -7.57
C ASN A 214 -20.08 3.09 -6.92
N TYR A 215 -20.87 4.04 -7.43
CA TYR A 215 -20.84 5.43 -6.96
C TYR A 215 -21.29 5.59 -5.51
N ASP A 216 -22.33 4.91 -5.14
CA ASP A 216 -22.90 5.06 -3.79
C ASP A 216 -21.88 4.66 -2.74
N GLN A 217 -21.10 3.61 -3.00
CA GLN A 217 -20.00 3.22 -2.13
C GLN A 217 -18.91 4.29 -2.07
N ALA A 218 -18.51 4.85 -3.21
CA ALA A 218 -17.52 5.93 -3.27
C ALA A 218 -18.02 7.15 -2.50
N LEU A 219 -19.28 7.55 -2.73
CA LEU A 219 -19.91 8.70 -2.08
C LEU A 219 -19.92 8.52 -0.55
N VAL A 220 -20.37 7.39 -0.05
CA VAL A 220 -20.42 7.09 1.40
C VAL A 220 -19.05 7.18 2.05
N VAL A 221 -18.03 6.56 1.45
CA VAL A 221 -16.67 6.53 2.01
C VAL A 221 -16.02 7.91 1.95
N LEU A 222 -16.06 8.56 0.80
CA LEU A 222 -15.38 9.85 0.58
C LEU A 222 -16.07 10.99 1.33
N SER A 223 -17.41 10.98 1.42
CA SER A 223 -18.14 11.95 2.25
C SER A 223 -17.84 11.74 3.74
N ALA A 224 -17.70 10.50 4.21
CA ALA A 224 -17.30 10.22 5.59
C ALA A 224 -15.88 10.75 5.89
N ILE A 225 -14.93 10.57 4.97
CA ILE A 225 -13.58 11.14 5.10
C ILE A 225 -13.65 12.67 5.16
N LEU A 226 -14.39 13.31 4.25
CA LEU A 226 -14.55 14.77 4.23
C LEU A 226 -15.18 15.30 5.54
N LYS A 227 -16.25 14.68 6.01
CA LYS A 227 -16.90 15.04 7.29
C LYS A 227 -15.92 14.97 8.45
N LEU A 228 -15.18 13.88 8.56
CA LEU A 228 -14.20 13.67 9.64
C LEU A 228 -13.08 14.68 9.59
N THR A 229 -12.50 14.93 8.43
CA THR A 229 -11.38 15.86 8.29
C THR A 229 -11.80 17.30 8.54
N LEU A 230 -12.97 17.73 8.06
CA LEU A 230 -13.53 19.05 8.34
C LEU A 230 -13.80 19.24 9.83
N CYS A 231 -14.44 18.26 10.50
CA CYS A 231 -14.68 18.32 11.94
C CYS A 231 -13.37 18.34 12.75
N LYS A 232 -12.36 17.60 12.32
CA LYS A 232 -11.04 17.61 12.97
C LYS A 232 -10.30 18.92 12.80
N TYR A 233 -10.43 19.57 11.65
CA TYR A 233 -9.82 20.87 11.40
C TYR A 233 -10.30 21.97 12.34
N LEU A 234 -11.55 21.92 12.78
CA LEU A 234 -12.09 22.86 13.78
C LEU A 234 -11.46 22.74 15.16
N ASN A 235 -10.86 21.61 15.49
CA ASN A 235 -10.23 21.44 16.78
C ASN A 235 -8.97 22.33 16.84
N LYS A 236 -9.04 23.44 17.60
CA LYS A 236 -8.02 24.49 17.69
C LYS A 236 -6.61 23.99 18.07
N ASN A 237 -6.50 22.78 18.61
CA ASN A 237 -5.23 22.14 18.92
C ASN A 237 -4.59 21.45 17.71
N ASN A 238 -5.20 21.53 16.55
CA ASN A 238 -4.74 20.84 15.37
C ASN A 238 -3.76 21.73 14.58
N LEU A 239 -2.49 21.28 14.45
CA LEU A 239 -1.43 21.95 13.70
C LEU A 239 -1.58 21.77 12.17
N ILE A 240 -2.67 21.16 11.70
CA ILE A 240 -2.88 20.89 10.29
C ILE A 240 -3.10 22.20 9.54
N LYS A 241 -2.26 22.42 8.55
CA LYS A 241 -2.34 23.62 7.70
C LYS A 241 -3.56 23.57 6.80
N ILE A 242 -4.16 24.73 6.53
CA ILE A 242 -5.32 24.87 5.63
C ILE A 242 -5.01 24.35 4.21
N THR A 243 -3.77 24.44 3.75
CA THR A 243 -3.33 23.90 2.46
C THR A 243 -3.42 22.38 2.41
N LEU A 244 -3.12 21.68 3.53
CA LEU A 244 -3.26 20.24 3.61
C LEU A 244 -4.73 19.81 3.60
N LEU A 245 -5.59 20.54 4.32
CA LEU A 245 -7.04 20.33 4.26
C LEU A 245 -7.56 20.51 2.83
N ALA A 246 -7.15 21.58 2.12
CA ALA A 246 -7.54 21.83 0.75
C ALA A 246 -7.13 20.67 -0.18
N ASN A 247 -5.88 20.21 -0.09
CA ASN A 247 -5.37 19.11 -0.90
C ASN A 247 -6.16 17.81 -0.65
N LEU A 248 -6.50 17.53 0.60
CA LEU A 248 -7.29 16.36 0.95
C LEU A 248 -8.73 16.46 0.43
N ILE A 249 -9.36 17.64 0.55
CA ILE A 249 -10.70 17.87 -0.03
C ILE A 249 -10.68 17.65 -1.54
N PHE A 250 -9.69 18.22 -2.24
CA PHE A 250 -9.56 18.05 -3.68
C PHE A 250 -9.29 16.60 -4.09
N ALA A 251 -8.46 15.88 -3.34
CA ALA A 251 -8.21 14.46 -3.58
C ALA A 251 -9.48 13.62 -3.43
N CYS A 252 -10.28 13.86 -2.38
CA CYS A 252 -11.57 13.19 -2.18
C CYS A 252 -12.55 13.48 -3.32
N ILE A 253 -12.69 14.74 -3.70
CA ILE A 253 -13.61 15.14 -4.78
C ILE A 253 -13.14 14.53 -6.11
N ASN A 254 -11.85 14.62 -6.45
CA ASN A 254 -11.30 14.02 -7.66
C ASN A 254 -11.59 12.52 -7.71
N LYS A 255 -11.39 11.82 -6.60
CA LYS A 255 -11.65 10.39 -6.53
C LYS A 255 -13.12 10.06 -6.72
N CYS A 256 -14.01 10.83 -6.13
CA CYS A 256 -15.45 10.69 -6.35
C CYS A 256 -15.84 10.93 -7.80
N MET A 257 -15.23 11.95 -8.44
CA MET A 257 -15.47 12.28 -9.84
C MET A 257 -14.94 11.24 -10.83
N GLN A 258 -13.87 10.53 -10.48
CA GLN A 258 -13.27 9.48 -11.32
C GLN A 258 -14.03 8.15 -11.26
N SER A 259 -14.75 7.89 -10.18
CA SER A 259 -15.30 6.56 -9.89
C SER A 259 -16.52 6.17 -10.73
N ILE A 260 -16.97 7.01 -11.70
CA ILE A 260 -18.22 6.74 -12.41
C ILE A 260 -18.16 7.06 -13.89
N TYR A 261 -18.67 6.12 -14.68
CA TYR A 261 -19.07 6.31 -16.06
C TYR A 261 -20.55 6.78 -16.12
N GLY A 262 -20.86 7.78 -16.93
CA GLY A 262 -22.22 8.06 -17.38
C GLY A 262 -23.01 9.16 -16.68
N LYS A 263 -22.55 9.72 -15.54
CA LYS A 263 -23.17 10.92 -14.95
C LYS A 263 -22.35 12.17 -15.26
N PHE A 264 -23.00 13.31 -15.41
CA PHE A 264 -22.31 14.59 -15.54
C PHE A 264 -21.45 14.88 -14.29
N ARG A 265 -20.31 15.52 -14.49
CA ARG A 265 -19.38 15.84 -13.39
C ARG A 265 -20.02 16.76 -12.35
N GLU A 266 -20.81 17.71 -12.82
CA GLU A 266 -21.55 18.67 -12.02
C GLU A 266 -22.59 18.00 -11.11
N ASP A 267 -23.34 17.02 -11.62
CA ASP A 267 -24.33 16.27 -10.81
C ASP A 267 -23.64 15.51 -9.68
N ARG A 268 -22.48 14.92 -9.96
CA ARG A 268 -21.69 14.19 -8.95
C ARG A 268 -21.20 15.13 -7.86
N LEU A 269 -20.66 16.29 -8.28
CA LEU A 269 -20.19 17.29 -7.33
C LEU A 269 -21.35 17.81 -6.47
N ALA A 270 -22.51 18.11 -7.05
CA ALA A 270 -23.69 18.51 -6.32
C ALA A 270 -24.11 17.49 -5.27
N THR A 271 -24.10 16.19 -5.61
CA THR A 271 -24.43 15.10 -4.64
C THR A 271 -23.42 15.05 -3.49
N VAL A 272 -22.10 15.13 -3.77
CA VAL A 272 -21.07 15.16 -2.71
C VAL A 272 -21.28 16.37 -1.80
N ILE A 273 -21.59 17.53 -2.37
CA ILE A 273 -21.82 18.75 -1.62
C ILE A 273 -23.01 18.57 -0.65
N VAL A 274 -24.16 18.10 -1.13
CA VAL A 274 -25.34 17.89 -0.31
C VAL A 274 -25.06 16.95 0.84
N GLU A 275 -24.43 15.82 0.58
CA GLU A 275 -24.04 14.82 1.60
C GLU A 275 -23.12 15.38 2.69
N VAL A 276 -22.22 16.29 2.33
CA VAL A 276 -21.26 16.87 3.29
C VAL A 276 -21.88 18.06 4.03
N ILE A 277 -22.59 18.95 3.32
CA ILE A 277 -23.17 20.17 3.89
C ILE A 277 -24.07 19.84 5.09
N ASP A 278 -24.93 18.86 4.97
CA ASP A 278 -25.86 18.50 6.04
C ASP A 278 -25.14 18.19 7.36
N SER A 279 -23.92 17.68 7.26
CA SER A 279 -23.08 17.33 8.42
C SER A 279 -22.24 18.46 8.99
N ILE A 280 -22.01 19.55 8.24
CA ILE A 280 -21.13 20.66 8.65
C ILE A 280 -21.89 21.99 8.83
N ARG A 281 -23.18 22.06 8.48
CA ARG A 281 -24.01 23.27 8.58
C ARG A 281 -24.11 23.86 9.99
N PHE A 282 -23.80 23.06 11.03
CA PHE A 282 -23.75 23.53 12.41
C PHE A 282 -22.62 24.52 12.68
N SER A 283 -21.62 24.62 11.80
CA SER A 283 -20.49 25.54 11.91
C SER A 283 -20.38 26.40 10.66
N GLU A 284 -20.69 27.71 10.83
CA GLU A 284 -20.60 28.69 9.74
C GLU A 284 -19.19 28.78 9.15
N ASP A 285 -18.15 28.68 10.00
CA ASP A 285 -16.76 28.72 9.55
C ASP A 285 -16.40 27.52 8.68
N LEU A 286 -16.80 26.30 9.08
CA LEU A 286 -16.58 25.10 8.25
C LEU A 286 -17.31 25.17 6.93
N PHE A 287 -18.55 25.61 6.99
CA PHE A 287 -19.37 25.78 5.80
C PHE A 287 -18.70 26.76 4.80
N LYS A 288 -18.26 27.93 5.28
CA LYS A 288 -17.54 28.92 4.46
C LYS A 288 -16.25 28.36 3.88
N ILE A 289 -15.44 27.65 4.68
CA ILE A 289 -14.19 27.04 4.24
C ILE A 289 -14.48 26.02 3.15
N PHE A 290 -15.44 25.13 3.37
CA PHE A 290 -15.79 24.08 2.40
C PHE A 290 -16.32 24.66 1.09
N CYS A 291 -17.26 25.61 1.15
CA CYS A 291 -17.79 26.29 -0.04
C CYS A 291 -16.72 27.03 -0.82
N ASN A 292 -15.74 27.66 -0.13
CA ASN A 292 -14.63 28.33 -0.80
C ASN A 292 -13.75 27.33 -1.58
N PHE A 293 -13.40 26.19 -0.99
CA PHE A 293 -12.64 25.15 -1.69
C PHE A 293 -13.41 24.52 -2.84
N LEU A 294 -14.72 24.32 -2.69
CA LEU A 294 -15.57 23.84 -3.77
C LEU A 294 -15.62 24.81 -4.94
N GLY A 295 -15.74 26.12 -4.67
CA GLY A 295 -15.67 27.16 -5.68
C GLY A 295 -14.34 27.15 -6.42
N GLN A 296 -13.22 27.04 -5.69
CA GLN A 296 -11.89 26.93 -6.30
C GLN A 296 -11.75 25.66 -7.15
N TYR A 297 -12.26 24.52 -6.65
CA TYR A 297 -12.28 23.27 -7.40
C TYR A 297 -13.08 23.39 -8.68
N ALA A 298 -14.29 23.94 -8.60
CA ALA A 298 -15.19 24.10 -9.77
C ALA A 298 -14.57 25.00 -10.85
N VAL A 299 -14.00 26.14 -10.45
CA VAL A 299 -13.30 27.05 -11.38
C VAL A 299 -12.08 26.37 -11.98
N GLY A 300 -11.24 25.73 -11.18
CA GLY A 300 -10.02 25.07 -11.66
C GLY A 300 -10.28 23.87 -12.59
N ASN A 301 -11.48 23.28 -12.54
CA ASN A 301 -11.90 22.16 -13.38
C ASN A 301 -12.90 22.56 -14.48
N PHE A 302 -13.14 23.86 -14.69
CA PHE A 302 -14.05 24.41 -15.71
C PHE A 302 -15.49 23.86 -15.59
N LEU A 303 -15.98 23.67 -14.35
CA LEU A 303 -17.33 23.19 -14.09
C LEU A 303 -18.34 24.33 -14.10
N ASN A 304 -19.59 24.06 -14.53
CA ASN A 304 -20.66 25.03 -14.53
C ASN A 304 -21.25 25.22 -13.13
N ILE A 305 -20.81 26.29 -12.44
CA ILE A 305 -21.22 26.61 -11.06
C ILE A 305 -22.73 26.87 -10.96
N ALA A 306 -23.32 27.55 -11.97
CA ALA A 306 -24.75 27.83 -11.96
C ALA A 306 -25.57 26.53 -12.00
N TYR A 307 -25.18 25.59 -12.84
CA TYR A 307 -25.82 24.28 -12.90
C TYR A 307 -25.63 23.47 -11.59
N ILE A 308 -24.43 23.51 -10.99
CA ILE A 308 -24.17 22.86 -9.70
C ILE A 308 -25.12 23.40 -8.63
N ASN A 309 -25.30 24.72 -8.54
CA ASN A 309 -26.18 25.33 -7.55
C ASN A 309 -27.66 24.93 -7.76
N GLU A 310 -28.13 24.94 -9.01
CA GLU A 310 -29.48 24.46 -9.35
C GLU A 310 -29.67 22.99 -8.92
N ARG A 311 -28.69 22.13 -9.18
CA ARG A 311 -28.76 20.72 -8.77
C ARG A 311 -28.74 20.53 -7.27
N ILE A 312 -27.97 21.34 -6.52
CA ILE A 312 -27.96 21.33 -5.05
C ILE A 312 -29.36 21.69 -4.51
N GLU A 313 -29.97 22.76 -5.05
CA GLU A 313 -31.33 23.17 -4.63
C GLU A 313 -32.37 22.06 -4.88
N ILE A 314 -32.33 21.40 -6.03
CA ILE A 314 -33.21 20.25 -6.33
C ILE A 314 -32.96 19.13 -5.32
N LEU A 315 -31.72 18.70 -5.12
CA LEU A 315 -31.39 17.60 -4.21
C LEU A 315 -31.74 17.89 -2.75
N MET A 316 -31.64 19.14 -2.32
CA MET A 316 -32.00 19.55 -0.95
C MET A 316 -33.53 19.62 -0.73
N ASN A 317 -34.30 19.79 -1.78
CA ASN A 317 -35.77 19.82 -1.71
C ASN A 317 -36.39 18.42 -1.82
N ASP A 318 -35.65 17.42 -2.32
CA ASP A 318 -36.09 16.03 -2.45
C ASP A 318 -35.84 15.21 -1.16
N VAL A 319 -35.22 15.79 -0.12
CA VAL A 319 -34.95 15.22 1.21
C VAL A 319 -35.87 15.82 2.24
#